data_850abb57f3fe05edd8f69871bdfa8dad
#
_entry.id   850abb57f3fe05edd8f69871bdfa8dad
#
_cell.length_a   1.000
_cell.length_b   1.000
_cell.length_c   1.000
_cell.angle_alpha   90.00
_cell.angle_beta   90.00
_cell.angle_gamma   90.00
#
_symmetry.space_group_name_H-M   'P 1'
#
loop_
_entity.id
_entity.type
_entity.pdbx_description
1 polymer ?
#
loop_
_entity_poly.entity_id
_entity_poly.type
_entity_poly.pdbx_seq_one_letter_code
_entity_poly.pdbx_strand_id
1 'polypeptide(L)'
;IQTHIVTLHTNQHSALTIKQTNVNMDRMKEKRKGKARIGVFSVGYDVYWAQFPGLLEELLAKEEMFIRKFPQNEVDIIRFGMIDSPAVAYKKVKEIIAANLDFLFCDMLTYATSGTFGVIAASVRCPIVLVALQPLKAMDYKQASTYMQLVNDDICALPEFTGVASRLGRP
;
A
#
# COMPACT_ATOMS: atom_id res chain seq x y z
N ILE A 1 -6.44 18.30 1.23
CA ILE A 1 -6.00 16.87 1.31
C ILE A 1 -4.49 16.90 1.36
N GLN A 2 -3.91 16.61 2.51
CA GLN A 2 -2.46 16.56 2.68
C GLN A 2 -2.02 15.12 2.38
N THR A 3 -1.38 14.91 1.24
CA THR A 3 -0.87 13.60 0.85
C THR A 3 0.42 13.34 1.62
N HIS A 4 0.43 12.39 2.52
CA HIS A 4 1.64 11.90 3.16
C HIS A 4 2.06 10.61 2.46
N ILE A 5 3.06 10.70 1.60
CA ILE A 5 3.76 9.52 1.06
C ILE A 5 4.88 9.24 2.07
N VAL A 6 4.77 8.12 2.78
CA VAL A 6 5.83 7.68 3.68
C VAL A 6 6.72 6.70 2.93
N THR A 7 7.86 7.17 2.47
CA THR A 7 8.93 6.30 2.00
C THR A 7 9.72 5.84 3.22
N LEU A 8 9.76 4.54 3.48
CA LEU A 8 10.51 3.96 4.58
C LEU A 8 12.02 4.15 4.33
N HIS A 9 12.62 5.17 4.93
CA HIS A 9 14.07 5.31 5.01
C HIS A 9 14.55 4.89 6.39
N THR A 10 15.33 3.84 6.46
CA THR A 10 16.07 3.48 7.68
C THR A 10 17.36 4.28 7.75
N ASN A 11 17.61 4.93 8.90
CA ASN A 11 18.75 5.77 9.17
C ASN A 11 20.09 4.99 9.28
N GLN A 12 21.14 5.61 8.78
CA GLN A 12 22.57 5.42 9.09
C GLN A 12 23.47 4.48 8.25
N HIS A 13 23.01 3.92 7.11
CA HIS A 13 23.98 3.47 6.10
C HIS A 13 23.73 4.14 4.74
N SER A 14 23.35 5.41 4.77
CA SER A 14 22.56 6.04 3.71
C SER A 14 23.32 6.44 2.43
N ALA A 15 24.61 6.74 2.47
CA ALA A 15 25.28 7.24 1.26
C ALA A 15 25.67 6.12 0.26
N LEU A 16 26.07 4.95 0.75
CA LEU A 16 26.36 3.81 -0.13
C LEU A 16 25.07 3.14 -0.65
N THR A 17 24.04 3.04 0.19
CA THR A 17 22.75 2.45 -0.17
C THR A 17 22.00 3.31 -1.17
N ILE A 18 22.01 4.65 -1.03
CA ILE A 18 21.40 5.57 -2.01
C ILE A 18 22.10 5.49 -3.36
N LYS A 19 23.44 5.41 -3.40
CA LYS A 19 24.19 5.21 -4.66
C LYS A 19 23.87 3.88 -5.31
N GLN A 20 23.75 2.79 -4.53
CA GLN A 20 23.40 1.48 -5.03
C GLN A 20 21.95 1.38 -5.51
N THR A 21 21.01 2.05 -4.83
CA THR A 21 19.60 2.15 -5.23
C THR A 21 19.46 2.95 -6.53
N ASN A 22 20.16 4.07 -6.66
CA ASN A 22 20.15 4.87 -7.88
C ASN A 22 20.77 4.14 -9.08
N VAL A 23 21.88 3.40 -8.88
CA VAL A 23 22.48 2.57 -9.92
C VAL A 23 21.56 1.42 -10.35
N ASN A 24 20.82 0.84 -9.40
CA ASN A 24 19.83 -0.19 -9.72
C ASN A 24 18.60 0.38 -10.43
N MET A 25 18.15 1.56 -10.05
CA MET A 25 17.05 2.27 -10.75
C MET A 25 17.47 2.67 -12.19
N ASP A 26 18.67 3.16 -12.39
CA ASP A 26 19.16 3.49 -13.72
C ASP A 26 19.38 2.23 -14.58
N ARG A 27 19.87 1.13 -14.01
CA ARG A 27 19.96 -0.17 -14.67
C ARG A 27 18.60 -0.77 -15.03
N MET A 28 17.57 -0.50 -14.24
CA MET A 28 16.18 -0.89 -14.55
C MET A 28 15.59 -0.03 -15.68
N LYS A 29 15.93 1.27 -15.74
CA LYS A 29 15.51 2.17 -16.83
C LYS A 29 16.09 1.79 -18.19
N GLU A 30 17.33 1.30 -18.23
CA GLU A 30 17.94 0.82 -19.49
C GLU A 30 17.29 -0.47 -20.02
N LYS A 31 16.65 -1.26 -19.17
CA LYS A 31 16.12 -2.59 -19.54
C LYS A 31 14.70 -2.60 -20.08
N ARG A 32 13.90 -1.52 -19.91
CA ARG A 32 12.53 -1.47 -20.39
C ARG A 32 12.25 -0.22 -21.23
N LYS A 33 12.17 -0.40 -22.53
CA LYS A 33 11.48 0.52 -23.43
C LYS A 33 9.97 0.34 -23.22
N GLY A 34 9.38 0.99 -22.21
CA GLY A 34 7.95 0.86 -21.92
C GLY A 34 7.53 1.66 -20.70
N LYS A 35 6.22 1.73 -20.48
CA LYS A 35 5.64 2.35 -19.28
C LYS A 35 6.07 1.61 -18.01
N ALA A 36 6.20 2.34 -16.90
CA ALA A 36 6.42 1.72 -15.59
C ALA A 36 5.20 0.87 -15.21
N ARG A 37 5.44 -0.33 -14.71
CA ARG A 37 4.39 -1.25 -14.25
C ARG A 37 4.18 -1.09 -12.76
N ILE A 38 3.04 -0.54 -12.39
CA ILE A 38 2.68 -0.22 -11.02
C ILE A 38 1.59 -1.18 -10.55
N GLY A 39 1.86 -1.90 -9.47
CA GLY A 39 0.84 -2.65 -8.77
C GLY A 39 0.17 -1.80 -7.70
N VAL A 40 -1.13 -1.98 -7.51
CA VAL A 40 -1.89 -1.40 -6.40
C VAL A 40 -2.70 -2.51 -5.74
N PHE A 41 -2.59 -2.63 -4.44
CA PHE A 41 -3.50 -3.38 -3.60
C PHE A 41 -3.92 -2.54 -2.41
N SER A 42 -5.12 -2.78 -1.93
CA SER A 42 -5.64 -2.12 -0.75
C SER A 42 -5.68 -3.08 0.42
N VAL A 43 -5.58 -2.57 1.63
CA VAL A 43 -5.69 -3.38 2.84
C VAL A 43 -6.87 -2.95 3.69
N GLY A 44 -7.44 -3.93 4.38
CA GLY A 44 -8.52 -3.79 5.33
C GLY A 44 -8.57 -5.02 6.25
N TYR A 45 -9.69 -5.19 6.94
CA TYR A 45 -9.88 -6.31 7.85
C TYR A 45 -11.24 -6.97 7.57
N ASP A 46 -11.22 -8.22 7.14
CA ASP A 46 -12.39 -8.98 6.67
C ASP A 46 -13.53 -9.05 7.69
N VAL A 47 -13.20 -9.05 8.99
CA VAL A 47 -14.18 -9.06 10.09
C VAL A 47 -15.10 -7.84 10.10
N TYR A 48 -14.66 -6.72 9.52
CA TYR A 48 -15.45 -5.48 9.48
C TYR A 48 -16.61 -5.53 8.50
N TRP A 49 -16.50 -6.30 7.42
CA TRP A 49 -17.50 -6.25 6.34
C TRP A 49 -18.90 -6.69 6.81
N ALA A 50 -18.94 -7.72 7.65
CA ALA A 50 -20.20 -8.20 8.23
C ALA A 50 -20.75 -7.27 9.33
N GLN A 51 -19.87 -6.53 10.02
CA GLN A 51 -20.25 -5.64 11.13
C GLN A 51 -20.70 -4.26 10.67
N PHE A 52 -20.16 -3.79 9.55
CA PHE A 52 -20.37 -2.44 9.03
C PHE A 52 -20.81 -2.49 7.55
N PRO A 53 -22.11 -2.75 7.28
CA PRO A 53 -22.63 -2.76 5.91
C PRO A 53 -22.32 -1.46 5.17
N GLY A 54 -21.83 -1.56 3.92
CA GLY A 54 -21.45 -0.42 3.10
C GLY A 54 -20.01 0.07 3.29
N LEU A 55 -19.30 -0.39 4.34
CA LEU A 55 -17.93 0.07 4.60
C LEU A 55 -16.96 -0.36 3.48
N LEU A 56 -17.04 -1.62 3.04
CA LEU A 56 -16.16 -2.11 1.99
C LEU A 56 -16.32 -1.32 0.70
N GLU A 57 -17.54 -1.04 0.29
CA GLU A 57 -17.88 -0.27 -0.91
C GLU A 57 -17.33 1.15 -0.84
N GLU A 58 -17.45 1.81 0.32
CA GLU A 58 -16.92 3.16 0.55
C GLU A 58 -15.38 3.17 0.49
N LEU A 59 -14.73 2.18 1.09
CA LEU A 59 -13.29 2.05 1.03
C LEU A 59 -12.78 1.76 -0.39
N LEU A 60 -13.45 0.91 -1.14
CA LEU A 60 -13.10 0.66 -2.56
C LEU A 60 -13.28 1.91 -3.44
N ALA A 61 -14.23 2.78 -3.12
CA ALA A 61 -14.34 4.08 -3.77
C ALA A 61 -13.13 4.99 -3.49
N LYS A 62 -12.54 4.90 -2.29
CA LYS A 62 -11.27 5.58 -1.97
C LYS A 62 -10.11 5.04 -2.81
N GLU A 63 -9.98 3.71 -2.95
CA GLU A 63 -8.98 3.08 -3.84
C GLU A 63 -9.09 3.62 -5.27
N GLU A 64 -10.30 3.71 -5.79
CA GLU A 64 -10.54 4.24 -7.14
C GLU A 64 -10.08 5.69 -7.28
N MET A 65 -10.34 6.53 -6.26
CA MET A 65 -9.85 7.91 -6.24
C MET A 65 -8.31 7.99 -6.17
N PHE A 66 -7.66 7.07 -5.48
CA PHE A 66 -6.20 6.97 -5.46
C PHE A 66 -5.65 6.59 -6.83
N ILE A 67 -6.20 5.56 -7.47
CA ILE A 67 -5.76 5.07 -8.78
C ILE A 67 -5.88 6.15 -9.86
N ARG A 68 -6.92 6.98 -9.81
CA ARG A 68 -7.11 8.10 -10.76
C ARG A 68 -6.04 9.20 -10.65
N LYS A 69 -5.22 9.21 -9.59
CA LYS A 69 -4.12 10.18 -9.46
C LYS A 69 -2.90 9.83 -10.32
N PHE A 70 -2.79 8.61 -10.81
CA PHE A 70 -1.69 8.19 -11.67
C PHE A 70 -1.90 8.68 -13.11
N PRO A 71 -0.83 9.10 -13.81
CA PRO A 71 -0.89 9.46 -15.23
C PRO A 71 -1.09 8.21 -16.08
N GLN A 72 -2.34 7.88 -16.41
CA GLN A 72 -2.74 6.63 -17.09
C GLN A 72 -2.08 6.41 -18.47
N ASN A 73 -1.60 7.50 -19.10
CA ASN A 73 -0.86 7.44 -20.36
C ASN A 73 0.63 7.12 -20.18
N GLU A 74 1.18 7.23 -18.95
CA GLU A 74 2.61 7.09 -18.65
C GLU A 74 2.93 5.80 -17.89
N VAL A 75 1.96 5.22 -17.20
CA VAL A 75 2.13 4.01 -16.38
C VAL A 75 1.11 2.92 -16.72
N ASP A 76 1.52 1.67 -16.53
CA ASP A 76 0.64 0.51 -16.59
C ASP A 76 0.23 0.13 -15.16
N ILE A 77 -1.04 0.31 -14.81
CA ILE A 77 -1.55 0.03 -13.47
C ILE A 77 -2.20 -1.35 -13.44
N ILE A 78 -1.75 -2.18 -12.51
CA ILE A 78 -2.28 -3.52 -12.26
C ILE A 78 -2.91 -3.53 -10.88
N ARG A 79 -4.21 -3.77 -10.82
CA ARG A 79 -4.99 -3.77 -9.58
C ARG A 79 -5.11 -5.17 -9.03
N PHE A 80 -4.81 -5.35 -7.76
CA PHE A 80 -4.96 -6.62 -7.05
C PHE A 80 -6.16 -6.63 -6.10
N GLY A 81 -6.79 -5.46 -5.91
CA GLY A 81 -7.98 -5.26 -5.08
C GLY A 81 -7.68 -5.32 -3.59
N MET A 82 -8.74 -5.51 -2.81
CA MET A 82 -8.67 -5.61 -1.36
C MET A 82 -7.99 -6.91 -0.93
N ILE A 83 -6.99 -6.79 -0.07
CA ILE A 83 -6.31 -7.89 0.61
C ILE A 83 -6.54 -7.70 2.11
N ASP A 84 -7.56 -8.36 2.65
CA ASP A 84 -8.12 -8.11 3.98
C ASP A 84 -7.80 -9.20 5.01
N SER A 85 -7.10 -10.26 4.58
CA SER A 85 -6.69 -11.36 5.45
C SER A 85 -5.42 -12.04 4.95
N PRO A 86 -4.65 -12.70 5.82
CA PRO A 86 -3.49 -13.50 5.41
C PRO A 86 -3.84 -14.57 4.36
N ALA A 87 -5.03 -15.15 4.45
CA ALA A 87 -5.48 -16.16 3.49
C ALA A 87 -5.63 -15.59 2.07
N VAL A 88 -6.18 -14.38 1.94
CA VAL A 88 -6.26 -13.65 0.67
C VAL A 88 -4.87 -13.24 0.20
N ALA A 89 -4.00 -12.77 1.11
CA ALA A 89 -2.63 -12.39 0.79
C ALA A 89 -1.85 -13.56 0.17
N TYR A 90 -1.91 -14.76 0.76
CA TYR A 90 -1.25 -15.97 0.20
C TYR A 90 -1.75 -16.33 -1.20
N LYS A 91 -3.04 -16.13 -1.49
CA LYS A 91 -3.58 -16.36 -2.83
C LYS A 91 -3.06 -15.32 -3.83
N LYS A 92 -2.99 -14.05 -3.43
CA LYS A 92 -2.62 -12.92 -4.29
C LYS A 92 -1.11 -12.81 -4.56
N VAL A 93 -0.26 -13.31 -3.67
CA VAL A 93 1.22 -13.25 -3.83
C VAL A 93 1.68 -13.75 -5.19
N LYS A 94 1.13 -14.87 -5.68
CA LYS A 94 1.54 -15.43 -6.98
C LYS A 94 1.20 -14.49 -8.15
N GLU A 95 0.03 -13.86 -8.10
CA GLU A 95 -0.41 -12.89 -9.12
C GLU A 95 0.49 -11.66 -9.11
N ILE A 96 0.81 -11.14 -7.91
CA ILE A 96 1.67 -9.96 -7.72
C ILE A 96 3.08 -10.24 -8.26
N ILE A 97 3.65 -11.39 -7.92
CA ILE A 97 5.00 -11.77 -8.41
C ILE A 97 4.99 -11.93 -9.94
N ALA A 98 3.99 -12.60 -10.51
CA ALA A 98 3.88 -12.82 -11.94
C ALA A 98 3.70 -11.52 -12.74
N ALA A 99 3.14 -10.47 -12.11
CA ALA A 99 2.95 -9.18 -12.74
C ALA A 99 4.27 -8.43 -13.06
N ASN A 100 5.39 -8.84 -12.46
CA ASN A 100 6.72 -8.27 -12.72
C ASN A 100 6.72 -6.73 -12.63
N LEU A 101 6.41 -6.22 -11.44
CA LEU A 101 6.18 -4.82 -11.14
C LEU A 101 7.49 -4.06 -10.93
N ASP A 102 7.48 -2.77 -11.28
CA ASP A 102 8.52 -1.82 -10.90
C ASP A 102 8.29 -1.29 -9.48
N PHE A 103 7.01 -1.05 -9.09
CA PHE A 103 6.59 -0.63 -7.76
C PHE A 103 5.27 -1.30 -7.38
N LEU A 104 5.10 -1.51 -6.08
CA LEU A 104 3.86 -2.02 -5.51
C LEU A 104 3.35 -1.02 -4.45
N PHE A 105 2.18 -0.46 -4.66
CA PHE A 105 1.52 0.43 -3.72
C PHE A 105 0.58 -0.37 -2.82
N CYS A 106 0.73 -0.20 -1.52
CA CYS A 106 -0.18 -0.68 -0.51
C CYS A 106 -1.04 0.50 -0.04
N ASP A 107 -2.25 0.60 -0.55
CA ASP A 107 -3.21 1.63 -0.17
C ASP A 107 -3.91 1.23 1.13
N MET A 108 -3.56 1.94 2.20
CA MET A 108 -4.04 1.65 3.54
C MET A 108 -5.38 2.36 3.74
N LEU A 109 -6.48 1.65 3.53
CA LEU A 109 -7.84 2.25 3.52
C LEU A 109 -8.48 2.28 4.90
N THR A 110 -8.10 1.34 5.76
CA THR A 110 -8.55 1.20 7.15
C THR A 110 -7.57 0.30 7.90
N TYR A 111 -7.85 -0.05 9.15
CA TYR A 111 -7.03 -1.02 9.89
C TYR A 111 -6.93 -2.35 9.14
N ALA A 112 -5.73 -2.91 9.12
CA ALA A 112 -5.46 -4.25 8.66
C ALA A 112 -4.38 -4.90 9.54
N THR A 113 -4.40 -6.21 9.66
CA THR A 113 -3.41 -6.92 10.46
C THR A 113 -2.04 -6.93 9.80
N SER A 114 -0.99 -6.80 10.60
CA SER A 114 0.40 -6.90 10.12
C SER A 114 0.72 -8.24 9.47
N GLY A 115 -0.02 -9.31 9.85
CA GLY A 115 0.10 -10.63 9.21
C GLY A 115 -0.30 -10.60 7.72
N THR A 116 -1.33 -9.86 7.36
CA THR A 116 -1.76 -9.67 5.97
C THR A 116 -0.66 -9.00 5.14
N PHE A 117 -0.16 -7.87 5.60
CA PHE A 117 0.94 -7.16 4.95
C PHE A 117 2.23 -7.97 4.91
N GLY A 118 2.55 -8.67 6.01
CA GLY A 118 3.77 -9.46 6.16
C GLY A 118 3.92 -10.55 5.11
N VAL A 119 2.82 -11.22 4.71
CA VAL A 119 2.83 -12.21 3.62
C VAL A 119 3.29 -11.59 2.30
N ILE A 120 2.75 -10.42 1.96
CA ILE A 120 3.12 -9.70 0.73
C ILE A 120 4.57 -9.22 0.84
N ALA A 121 4.92 -8.53 1.92
CA ALA A 121 6.24 -7.93 2.11
C ALA A 121 7.37 -8.97 2.11
N ALA A 122 7.15 -10.16 2.67
CA ALA A 122 8.13 -11.23 2.65
C ALA A 122 8.34 -11.86 1.26
N SER A 123 7.33 -11.79 0.40
CA SER A 123 7.29 -12.56 -0.85
C SER A 123 7.69 -11.77 -2.09
N VAL A 124 7.34 -10.48 -2.16
CA VAL A 124 7.61 -9.66 -3.34
C VAL A 124 9.02 -9.05 -3.27
N ARG A 125 9.61 -8.72 -4.43
CA ARG A 125 10.97 -8.17 -4.51
C ARG A 125 11.00 -6.70 -4.93
N CYS A 126 9.95 -6.21 -5.59
CA CYS A 126 9.85 -4.79 -5.95
C CYS A 126 9.70 -3.92 -4.71
N PRO A 127 10.06 -2.63 -4.77
CA PRO A 127 9.78 -1.67 -3.71
C PRO A 127 8.29 -1.63 -3.39
N ILE A 128 7.95 -1.54 -2.09
CA ILE A 128 6.58 -1.35 -1.61
C ILE A 128 6.46 0.06 -1.07
N VAL A 129 5.44 0.78 -1.51
CA VAL A 129 5.10 2.12 -1.03
C VAL A 129 3.83 2.01 -0.20
N LEU A 130 3.91 2.35 1.08
CA LEU A 130 2.74 2.46 1.95
C LEU A 130 2.07 3.81 1.72
N VAL A 131 0.78 3.79 1.44
CA VAL A 131 -0.02 4.98 1.16
C VAL A 131 -1.14 5.09 2.19
N ALA A 132 -1.22 6.23 2.87
CA ALA A 132 -2.29 6.55 3.81
C ALA A 132 -2.87 7.92 3.45
N LEU A 133 -4.05 7.94 2.86
CA LEU A 133 -4.72 9.14 2.36
C LEU A 133 -5.99 9.41 3.18
N GLN A 134 -5.79 9.83 4.42
CA GLN A 134 -6.88 10.06 5.35
C GLN A 134 -7.86 11.12 4.81
N PRO A 135 -9.17 10.82 4.68
CA PRO A 135 -10.14 11.71 4.07
C PRO A 135 -10.38 12.98 4.86
N LEU A 136 -10.48 12.87 6.18
CA LEU A 136 -10.78 14.01 7.06
C LEU A 136 -9.49 14.57 7.67
N LYS A 137 -9.37 15.89 7.66
CA LYS A 137 -8.31 16.61 8.36
C LYS A 137 -8.45 16.51 9.89
N ALA A 138 -9.68 16.47 10.37
CA ALA A 138 -10.04 16.32 11.78
C ALA A 138 -11.43 15.70 11.87
N MET A 139 -11.66 14.91 12.90
CA MET A 139 -12.96 14.30 13.19
C MET A 139 -13.71 15.13 14.23
N ASP A 140 -14.99 15.40 13.99
CA ASP A 140 -15.87 15.97 15.02
C ASP A 140 -16.27 14.85 16.00
N TYR A 141 -15.61 14.80 17.14
CA TYR A 141 -15.86 13.77 18.15
C TYR A 141 -17.27 13.79 18.74
N LYS A 142 -18.03 14.89 18.59
CA LYS A 142 -19.43 14.93 19.03
C LYS A 142 -20.37 14.12 18.13
N GLN A 143 -19.96 13.92 16.88
CA GLN A 143 -20.73 13.19 15.88
C GLN A 143 -20.02 11.89 15.44
N ALA A 144 -18.84 11.63 15.97
CA ALA A 144 -18.05 10.48 15.58
C ALA A 144 -18.77 9.16 15.90
N SER A 145 -18.73 8.26 14.95
CA SER A 145 -19.16 6.87 15.10
C SER A 145 -17.98 5.95 14.78
N THR A 146 -18.10 4.68 15.19
CA THR A 146 -17.10 3.65 14.80
C THR A 146 -16.99 3.53 13.29
N TYR A 147 -18.10 3.62 12.57
CA TYR A 147 -18.08 3.61 11.10
C TYR A 147 -17.24 4.76 10.53
N MET A 148 -17.49 5.98 11.00
CA MET A 148 -16.70 7.15 10.58
C MET A 148 -15.23 7.03 10.93
N GLN A 149 -14.91 6.43 12.07
CA GLN A 149 -13.53 6.14 12.44
C GLN A 149 -12.90 5.19 11.41
N LEU A 150 -13.54 4.07 11.10
CA LEU A 150 -13.01 3.07 10.17
C LEU A 150 -12.81 3.62 8.75
N VAL A 151 -13.66 4.52 8.29
CA VAL A 151 -13.47 5.22 7.00
C VAL A 151 -12.26 6.16 7.03
N ASN A 152 -11.85 6.62 8.21
CA ASN A 152 -10.75 7.58 8.40
C ASN A 152 -9.53 6.97 9.11
N ASP A 153 -9.37 5.65 9.07
CA ASP A 153 -8.36 4.92 9.84
C ASP A 153 -7.16 4.49 8.97
N ASP A 154 -6.88 5.25 7.93
CA ASP A 154 -5.83 4.95 6.94
C ASP A 154 -4.43 4.86 7.54
N ILE A 155 -4.17 5.55 8.64
CA ILE A 155 -2.83 5.64 9.24
C ILE A 155 -2.59 4.66 10.39
N CYS A 156 -3.63 4.03 10.94
CA CYS A 156 -3.52 3.31 12.21
C CYS A 156 -2.62 2.07 12.12
N ALA A 157 -2.62 1.34 11.02
CA ALA A 157 -1.76 0.17 10.83
C ALA A 157 -0.34 0.52 10.36
N LEU A 158 -0.04 1.79 10.06
CA LEU A 158 1.26 2.21 9.54
C LEU A 158 2.44 1.84 10.47
N PRO A 159 2.39 2.03 11.79
CA PRO A 159 3.47 1.63 12.69
C PRO A 159 3.72 0.12 12.69
N GLU A 160 2.66 -0.69 12.61
CA GLU A 160 2.78 -2.15 12.51
C GLU A 160 3.43 -2.57 11.20
N PHE A 161 2.99 -2.02 10.07
CA PHE A 161 3.50 -2.37 8.74
C PHE A 161 4.96 -1.97 8.59
N THR A 162 5.33 -0.78 9.05
CA THR A 162 6.73 -0.33 9.05
C THR A 162 7.60 -1.20 9.94
N GLY A 163 7.09 -1.62 11.10
CA GLY A 163 7.78 -2.55 11.99
C GLY A 163 7.98 -3.94 11.35
N VAL A 164 7.00 -4.45 10.62
CA VAL A 164 7.15 -5.70 9.85
C VAL A 164 8.16 -5.54 8.72
N ALA A 165 8.06 -4.47 7.93
CA ALA A 165 9.01 -4.20 6.84
C ALA A 165 10.45 -4.14 7.37
N SER A 166 10.67 -3.42 8.47
CA SER A 166 11.98 -3.32 9.12
C SER A 166 12.53 -4.69 9.55
N ARG A 167 11.72 -5.54 10.20
CA ARG A 167 12.13 -6.90 10.59
C ARG A 167 12.46 -7.80 9.41
N LEU A 168 11.81 -7.59 8.27
CA LEU A 168 12.06 -8.31 7.03
C LEU A 168 13.24 -7.73 6.23
N GLY A 169 13.91 -6.69 6.73
CA GLY A 169 14.99 -5.99 6.02
C GLY A 169 14.50 -5.30 4.75
N ARG A 170 13.24 -4.90 4.70
CA ARG A 170 12.65 -4.17 3.57
C ARG A 170 12.81 -2.68 3.79
N PRO A 171 13.43 -1.96 2.83
CA PRO A 171 13.57 -0.51 2.91
C PRO A 171 12.23 0.20 2.69
#